data_ffe5251e1e44e1ab9341624f594266ed
#
_entry.id   ffe5251e1e44e1ab9341624f594266ed
#
_cell.length_a   1.000
_cell.length_b   1.000
_cell.length_c   1.000
_cell.angle_alpha   90.00
_cell.angle_beta   90.00
_cell.angle_gamma   90.00
#
_symmetry.space_group_name_H-M   'P 1'
#
loop_
_entity.id
_entity.type
_entity.pdbx_description
1 polymer ?
#
loop_
_entity_poly.entity_id
_entity_poly.type
_entity_poly.pdbx_seq_one_letter_code
_entity_poly.pdbx_strand_id
1 'polypeptide(L)'
;MAGLTRLPIPLLLLGGAIAAGLLFMIFPGLDLWVSGLFWRSSDGFFLRDWPPFRAIYDAVPIVTWALVVGLLLLGLAGWILGRAIGPFDRRTIPFLLLSIAIGPGLLTNTVLKDHWGRARPSQIVQFGGTKQFTPVLQPSDQCGHNCSFPSGHGAMAFSLVGLGFLPATRRRRQWVTGAALGFGTLVALVRIGQGGHFLSDNIFAALLVGAVAWGLHRWIVEADGLDRLWTRRLARRIGATLTRLVDRLHNLPPSPARGWLLGGLGTAAAIAIAAVWLDRPLALYFKAEDDRLVLWFRWITQFGLGWGWLVLSAVAALGLWTASRAPRVGAMRERFVAWSLVPAFIFLSVLLSGLVADIVKILIGRTRPKLLFADGSFDLTGLSFRSDHWSFPSGHVTNVAALAAALTMLWPRHVAAYALFVALIALSRIATTQHFLSDTIGAAFIAVLVTAYLRSVFTRSGFALADLKAGVLQVRPTVSWRHRLLGNLAPDRHTP
;
A
#
# COMPACT_ATOMS: atom_id res chain seq x y z
N MET A 1 -36.37 10.40 38.20
CA MET A 1 -36.16 10.89 36.85
C MET A 1 -35.93 9.73 35.90
N ALA A 2 -37.01 9.01 35.59
CA ALA A 2 -37.04 7.88 34.64
C ALA A 2 -37.86 8.33 33.47
N GLY A 3 -37.31 8.28 32.25
CA GLY A 3 -38.15 8.41 31.06
C GLY A 3 -37.65 9.31 29.92
N LEU A 4 -36.37 9.64 29.81
CA LEU A 4 -35.84 9.98 28.50
C LEU A 4 -35.72 8.67 27.72
N THR A 5 -36.82 8.28 27.07
CA THR A 5 -36.90 7.21 26.06
C THR A 5 -35.79 7.46 25.06
N ARG A 6 -34.84 6.52 25.01
CA ARG A 6 -33.65 6.57 24.16
C ARG A 6 -34.10 6.68 22.70
N LEU A 7 -33.96 7.87 22.11
CA LEU A 7 -34.13 8.01 20.67
C LEU A 7 -33.18 7.02 19.99
N PRO A 8 -33.67 6.22 19.05
CA PRO A 8 -32.81 5.29 18.32
C PRO A 8 -31.74 6.06 17.55
N ILE A 9 -30.54 5.52 17.46
CA ILE A 9 -29.37 6.15 16.78
C ILE A 9 -29.74 6.76 15.40
N PRO A 10 -30.53 6.07 14.54
CA PRO A 10 -30.88 6.65 13.24
C PRO A 10 -31.72 7.94 13.36
N LEU A 11 -32.59 8.05 14.35
CA LEU A 11 -33.35 9.28 14.58
C LEU A 11 -32.46 10.42 15.10
N LEU A 12 -31.44 10.10 15.91
CA LEU A 12 -30.44 11.08 16.35
C LEU A 12 -29.59 11.59 15.19
N LEU A 13 -29.15 10.68 14.30
CA LEU A 13 -28.35 11.04 13.11
C LEU A 13 -29.19 11.84 12.11
N LEU A 14 -30.40 11.40 11.82
CA LEU A 14 -31.31 12.10 10.92
C LEU A 14 -31.72 13.46 11.49
N GLY A 15 -32.14 13.50 12.75
CA GLY A 15 -32.47 14.74 13.44
C GLY A 15 -31.29 15.71 13.52
N GLY A 16 -30.09 15.19 13.80
CA GLY A 16 -28.85 15.96 13.75
C GLY A 16 -28.53 16.51 12.37
N ALA A 17 -28.74 15.72 11.31
CA ALA A 17 -28.51 16.16 9.93
C ALA A 17 -29.51 17.24 9.51
N ILE A 18 -30.79 17.07 9.87
CA ILE A 18 -31.85 18.07 9.62
C ILE A 18 -31.56 19.35 10.42
N ALA A 19 -31.26 19.24 11.70
CA ALA A 19 -30.97 20.40 12.55
C ALA A 19 -29.72 21.17 12.05
N ALA A 20 -28.64 20.47 11.73
CA ALA A 20 -27.46 21.08 11.14
C ALA A 20 -27.77 21.72 9.78
N GLY A 21 -28.54 21.03 8.92
CA GLY A 21 -28.98 21.57 7.64
C GLY A 21 -29.77 22.87 7.78
N LEU A 22 -30.77 22.89 8.64
CA LEU A 22 -31.57 24.08 8.92
C LEU A 22 -30.74 25.22 9.53
N LEU A 23 -29.85 24.89 10.49
CA LEU A 23 -28.96 25.87 11.12
C LEU A 23 -28.09 26.60 10.08
N PHE A 24 -27.38 25.87 9.22
CA PHE A 24 -26.48 26.47 8.24
C PHE A 24 -27.19 27.03 7.01
N MET A 25 -28.46 26.65 6.76
CA MET A 25 -29.30 27.30 5.75
C MET A 25 -29.80 28.66 6.23
N ILE A 26 -30.24 28.73 7.50
CA ILE A 26 -30.81 29.98 8.07
C ILE A 26 -29.66 30.93 8.44
N PHE A 27 -28.55 30.40 8.95
CA PHE A 27 -27.41 31.18 9.39
C PHE A 27 -26.11 30.77 8.66
N PRO A 28 -25.99 30.97 7.34
CA PRO A 28 -24.79 30.60 6.58
C PRO A 28 -23.54 31.37 7.05
N GLY A 29 -23.72 32.58 7.60
CA GLY A 29 -22.66 33.40 8.18
C GLY A 29 -21.95 32.74 9.39
N LEU A 30 -22.54 31.71 10.01
CA LEU A 30 -21.89 30.99 11.12
C LEU A 30 -20.58 30.33 10.69
N ASP A 31 -20.50 29.79 9.49
CA ASP A 31 -19.27 29.23 8.93
C ASP A 31 -18.18 30.31 8.75
N LEU A 32 -18.58 31.49 8.29
CA LEU A 32 -17.68 32.62 8.12
C LEU A 32 -17.22 33.16 9.48
N TRP A 33 -18.15 33.31 10.43
CA TRP A 33 -17.84 33.78 11.79
C TRP A 33 -16.85 32.87 12.51
N VAL A 34 -17.09 31.54 12.50
CA VAL A 34 -16.18 30.59 13.16
C VAL A 34 -14.81 30.57 12.47
N SER A 35 -14.77 30.59 11.14
CA SER A 35 -13.49 30.64 10.40
C SER A 35 -12.73 31.93 10.65
N GLY A 36 -13.47 33.08 10.80
CA GLY A 36 -12.91 34.40 11.07
C GLY A 36 -12.20 34.49 12.42
N LEU A 37 -12.55 33.66 13.41
CA LEU A 37 -11.83 33.58 14.70
C LEU A 37 -10.35 33.19 14.56
N PHE A 38 -10.00 32.52 13.46
CA PHE A 38 -8.66 32.00 13.18
C PHE A 38 -7.96 32.72 12.04
N TRP A 39 -8.53 33.82 11.53
CA TRP A 39 -8.00 34.56 10.41
C TRP A 39 -7.61 35.99 10.83
N ARG A 40 -6.49 36.50 10.31
CA ARG A 40 -6.01 37.87 10.46
C ARG A 40 -5.60 38.42 9.10
N SER A 41 -5.85 39.70 8.86
CA SER A 41 -5.48 40.35 7.60
C SER A 41 -3.97 40.38 7.35
N SER A 42 -3.13 40.38 8.41
CA SER A 42 -1.67 40.38 8.33
C SER A 42 -1.09 38.99 8.02
N ASP A 43 -1.66 37.92 8.60
CA ASP A 43 -1.02 36.61 8.64
C ASP A 43 -1.89 35.50 8.00
N GLY A 44 -3.08 35.82 7.51
CA GLY A 44 -4.04 34.85 7.01
C GLY A 44 -4.57 33.97 8.16
N PHE A 45 -4.68 32.67 7.92
CA PHE A 45 -5.03 31.69 8.95
C PHE A 45 -3.80 31.42 9.84
N PHE A 46 -3.67 32.15 10.94
CA PHE A 46 -2.46 32.19 11.77
C PHE A 46 -2.09 30.87 12.47
N LEU A 47 -3.00 29.90 12.54
CA LEU A 47 -2.72 28.55 13.05
C LEU A 47 -2.36 27.54 11.95
N ARG A 48 -2.30 27.95 10.68
CA ARG A 48 -2.05 27.06 9.55
C ARG A 48 -0.77 26.24 9.73
N ASP A 49 0.32 26.92 10.09
CA ASP A 49 1.65 26.33 10.19
C ASP A 49 2.12 26.15 11.65
N TRP A 50 1.20 26.34 12.60
CA TRP A 50 1.49 26.14 14.03
C TRP A 50 1.83 24.65 14.27
N PRO A 51 3.02 24.33 14.85
CA PRO A 51 3.51 22.96 14.92
C PRO A 51 2.55 21.94 15.55
N PRO A 52 1.80 22.24 16.65
CA PRO A 52 0.81 21.30 17.19
C PRO A 52 -0.34 20.99 16.21
N PHE A 53 -0.81 21.99 15.45
CA PHE A 53 -1.88 21.79 14.47
C PHE A 53 -1.40 20.95 13.31
N ARG A 54 -0.17 21.20 12.84
CA ARG A 54 0.46 20.40 11.81
C ARG A 54 0.66 18.96 12.26
N ALA A 55 1.18 18.74 13.46
CA ALA A 55 1.36 17.39 14.01
C ALA A 55 0.04 16.60 14.10
N ILE A 56 -1.06 17.24 14.54
CA ILE A 56 -2.38 16.59 14.58
C ILE A 56 -2.88 16.30 13.16
N TYR A 57 -2.72 17.23 12.23
CA TYR A 57 -3.09 17.03 10.82
C TYR A 57 -2.37 15.82 10.23
N ASP A 58 -1.04 15.73 10.38
CA ASP A 58 -0.21 14.65 9.85
C ASP A 58 -0.47 13.30 10.54
N ALA A 59 -0.88 13.32 11.82
CA ALA A 59 -1.22 12.11 12.56
C ALA A 59 -2.49 11.41 12.05
N VAL A 60 -3.46 12.14 11.47
CA VAL A 60 -4.75 11.54 11.06
C VAL A 60 -4.59 10.42 10.04
N PRO A 61 -3.88 10.58 8.90
CA PRO A 61 -3.66 9.48 7.98
C PRO A 61 -2.85 8.35 8.61
N ILE A 62 -1.85 8.66 9.45
CA ILE A 62 -1.03 7.65 10.14
C ILE A 62 -1.90 6.77 11.05
N VAL A 63 -2.75 7.38 11.88
CA VAL A 63 -3.68 6.66 12.77
C VAL A 63 -4.67 5.82 11.94
N THR A 64 -5.19 6.37 10.85
CA THR A 64 -6.14 5.66 9.99
C THR A 64 -5.47 4.43 9.34
N TRP A 65 -4.27 4.59 8.79
CA TRP A 65 -3.53 3.47 8.20
C TRP A 65 -3.08 2.45 9.24
N ALA A 66 -2.62 2.89 10.40
CA ALA A 66 -2.28 1.99 11.52
C ALA A 66 -3.50 1.14 11.94
N LEU A 67 -4.69 1.75 12.00
CA LEU A 67 -5.93 1.02 12.27
C LEU A 67 -6.26 0.03 11.16
N VAL A 68 -6.20 0.41 9.89
CA VAL A 68 -6.48 -0.49 8.76
C VAL A 68 -5.51 -1.67 8.75
N VAL A 69 -4.20 -1.41 8.84
CA VAL A 69 -3.17 -2.45 8.89
C VAL A 69 -3.34 -3.34 10.12
N GLY A 70 -3.60 -2.73 11.30
CA GLY A 70 -3.86 -3.47 12.54
C GLY A 70 -5.07 -4.41 12.41
N LEU A 71 -6.17 -3.95 11.80
CA LEU A 71 -7.36 -4.77 11.56
C LEU A 71 -7.07 -5.93 10.59
N LEU A 72 -6.30 -5.69 9.52
CA LEU A 72 -5.90 -6.73 8.59
C LEU A 72 -5.00 -7.78 9.25
N LEU A 73 -4.04 -7.34 10.08
CA LEU A 73 -3.17 -8.23 10.85
C LEU A 73 -3.94 -9.05 11.89
N LEU A 74 -4.91 -8.43 12.60
CA LEU A 74 -5.80 -9.13 13.53
C LEU A 74 -6.67 -10.16 12.80
N GLY A 75 -7.17 -9.82 11.61
CA GLY A 75 -7.93 -10.74 10.76
C GLY A 75 -7.09 -11.93 10.32
N LEU A 76 -5.88 -11.69 9.86
CA LEU A 76 -4.94 -12.74 9.47
C LEU A 76 -4.54 -13.62 10.66
N ALA A 77 -4.23 -13.03 11.81
CA ALA A 77 -3.90 -13.77 13.02
C ALA A 77 -5.08 -14.60 13.53
N GLY A 78 -6.30 -14.05 13.52
CA GLY A 78 -7.52 -14.79 13.86
C GLY A 78 -7.78 -15.96 12.92
N TRP A 79 -7.52 -15.77 11.62
CA TRP A 79 -7.64 -16.84 10.62
C TRP A 79 -6.60 -17.95 10.83
N ILE A 80 -5.33 -17.59 11.08
CA ILE A 80 -4.25 -18.56 11.37
C ILE A 80 -4.54 -19.35 12.66
N LEU A 81 -5.01 -18.65 13.72
CA LEU A 81 -5.29 -19.25 15.02
C LEU A 81 -6.63 -19.99 15.07
N GLY A 82 -7.47 -19.90 14.04
CA GLY A 82 -8.81 -20.49 13.99
C GLY A 82 -9.79 -19.91 15.03
N ARG A 83 -9.50 -18.74 15.64
CA ARG A 83 -10.32 -18.11 16.69
C ARG A 83 -10.31 -16.58 16.60
N ALA A 84 -11.38 -15.96 17.10
CA ALA A 84 -11.45 -14.51 17.25
C ALA A 84 -10.44 -13.99 18.29
N ILE A 85 -9.88 -12.80 18.04
CA ILE A 85 -8.97 -12.11 18.96
C ILE A 85 -9.73 -10.98 19.65
N GLY A 86 -10.20 -11.23 20.86
CA GLY A 86 -11.04 -10.28 21.60
C GLY A 86 -12.36 -9.99 20.86
N PRO A 87 -12.71 -8.70 20.65
CA PRO A 87 -13.92 -8.33 19.92
C PRO A 87 -13.75 -8.37 18.39
N PHE A 88 -12.55 -8.73 17.89
CA PHE A 88 -12.24 -8.71 16.46
C PHE A 88 -12.47 -10.10 15.86
N ASP A 89 -13.65 -10.28 15.29
CA ASP A 89 -14.07 -11.50 14.64
C ASP A 89 -14.32 -11.30 13.14
N ARG A 90 -14.82 -12.35 12.48
CA ARG A 90 -15.14 -12.37 11.04
C ARG A 90 -16.21 -11.34 10.61
N ARG A 91 -16.93 -10.70 11.54
CA ARG A 91 -17.96 -9.70 11.28
C ARG A 91 -17.48 -8.31 11.63
N THR A 92 -16.83 -8.14 12.77
CA THR A 92 -16.39 -6.85 13.27
C THR A 92 -15.23 -6.26 12.47
N ILE A 93 -14.29 -7.10 11.97
CA ILE A 93 -13.20 -6.64 11.12
C ILE A 93 -13.72 -6.09 9.77
N PRO A 94 -14.52 -6.84 8.97
CA PRO A 94 -15.10 -6.29 7.74
C PRO A 94 -15.98 -5.07 7.98
N PHE A 95 -16.74 -5.04 9.09
CA PHE A 95 -17.52 -3.88 9.46
C PHE A 95 -16.66 -2.61 9.61
N LEU A 96 -15.56 -2.68 10.35
CA LEU A 96 -14.67 -1.53 10.56
C LEU A 96 -13.96 -1.12 9.27
N LEU A 97 -13.42 -2.08 8.52
CA LEU A 97 -12.73 -1.82 7.25
C LEU A 97 -13.68 -1.18 6.22
N LEU A 98 -14.90 -1.70 6.08
CA LEU A 98 -15.92 -1.14 5.19
C LEU A 98 -16.41 0.23 5.66
N SER A 99 -16.50 0.47 6.98
CA SER A 99 -16.84 1.78 7.51
C SER A 99 -15.83 2.85 7.11
N ILE A 100 -14.53 2.53 7.16
CA ILE A 100 -13.46 3.44 6.71
C ILE A 100 -13.45 3.56 5.19
N ALA A 101 -13.60 2.46 4.46
CA ALA A 101 -13.55 2.49 2.99
C ALA A 101 -14.74 3.24 2.39
N ILE A 102 -15.96 3.04 2.91
CA ILE A 102 -17.18 3.66 2.38
C ILE A 102 -17.34 5.08 2.91
N GLY A 103 -17.22 5.32 4.20
CA GLY A 103 -17.44 6.65 4.81
C GLY A 103 -16.39 7.66 4.35
N PRO A 104 -15.18 7.64 4.92
CA PRO A 104 -14.12 8.56 4.52
C PRO A 104 -13.62 8.35 3.09
N GLY A 105 -13.45 7.10 2.67
CA GLY A 105 -12.87 6.76 1.37
C GLY A 105 -13.79 7.14 0.22
N LEU A 106 -14.87 6.38 0.04
CA LEU A 106 -15.74 6.51 -1.13
C LEU A 106 -16.61 7.76 -1.05
N LEU A 107 -17.48 7.87 -0.01
CA LEU A 107 -18.48 8.93 0.03
C LEU A 107 -17.87 10.30 0.25
N THR A 108 -16.95 10.45 1.20
CA THR A 108 -16.34 11.75 1.51
C THR A 108 -15.34 12.17 0.44
N ASN A 109 -14.28 11.38 0.21
CA ASN A 109 -13.16 11.83 -0.61
C ASN A 109 -13.35 11.62 -2.11
N THR A 110 -14.13 10.61 -2.54
CA THR A 110 -14.31 10.33 -3.98
C THR A 110 -15.60 10.93 -4.53
N VAL A 111 -16.73 10.77 -3.82
CA VAL A 111 -18.03 11.22 -4.36
C VAL A 111 -18.29 12.68 -4.03
N LEU A 112 -18.37 13.06 -2.76
CA LEU A 112 -18.84 14.40 -2.40
C LEU A 112 -17.76 15.47 -2.62
N LYS A 113 -16.52 15.20 -2.26
CA LYS A 113 -15.45 16.21 -2.27
C LYS A 113 -15.08 16.72 -3.66
N ASP A 114 -15.22 15.89 -4.68
CA ASP A 114 -14.89 16.25 -6.06
C ASP A 114 -16.12 16.75 -6.86
N HIS A 115 -17.35 16.58 -6.31
CA HIS A 115 -18.58 16.94 -7.03
C HIS A 115 -19.39 18.04 -6.36
N TRP A 116 -19.06 18.43 -5.12
CA TRP A 116 -19.79 19.48 -4.41
C TRP A 116 -19.36 20.90 -4.80
N GLY A 117 -18.09 21.06 -5.20
CA GLY A 117 -17.55 22.30 -5.74
C GLY A 117 -17.34 23.43 -4.74
N ARG A 118 -17.48 23.23 -3.42
CA ARG A 118 -17.36 24.27 -2.39
C ARG A 118 -15.91 24.70 -2.18
N ALA A 119 -15.62 26.00 -2.30
CA ALA A 119 -14.30 26.57 -1.99
C ALA A 119 -13.96 26.43 -0.50
N ARG A 120 -12.67 26.34 -0.18
CA ARG A 120 -12.17 26.30 1.20
C ARG A 120 -12.15 27.70 1.83
N PRO A 121 -12.21 27.81 3.19
CA PRO A 121 -12.10 29.12 3.85
C PRO A 121 -10.90 29.96 3.35
N SER A 122 -9.73 29.35 3.22
CA SER A 122 -8.51 30.05 2.75
C SER A 122 -8.54 30.47 1.27
N GLN A 123 -9.59 30.13 0.52
CA GLN A 123 -9.70 30.44 -0.91
C GLN A 123 -10.74 31.51 -1.21
N ILE A 124 -11.60 31.86 -0.23
CA ILE A 124 -12.71 32.80 -0.44
C ILE A 124 -12.29 34.27 -0.22
N VAL A 125 -13.02 35.17 -0.88
CA VAL A 125 -12.76 36.62 -0.84
C VAL A 125 -12.74 37.17 0.59
N GLN A 126 -13.62 36.70 1.46
CA GLN A 126 -13.72 37.13 2.85
C GLN A 126 -12.43 36.88 3.66
N PHE A 127 -11.59 35.96 3.20
CA PHE A 127 -10.31 35.59 3.85
C PHE A 127 -9.11 35.78 2.94
N GLY A 128 -9.16 36.77 2.03
CA GLY A 128 -8.04 37.15 1.16
C GLY A 128 -7.85 36.27 -0.06
N GLY A 129 -8.77 35.36 -0.37
CA GLY A 129 -8.76 34.54 -1.59
C GLY A 129 -9.50 35.20 -2.76
N THR A 130 -9.78 34.41 -3.81
CA THR A 130 -10.43 34.88 -5.04
C THR A 130 -11.77 34.20 -5.32
N LYS A 131 -12.16 33.18 -4.54
CA LYS A 131 -13.37 32.38 -4.72
C LYS A 131 -14.55 32.97 -3.95
N GLN A 132 -15.77 32.62 -4.38
CA GLN A 132 -16.98 33.03 -3.66
C GLN A 132 -17.32 32.02 -2.55
N PHE A 133 -17.83 32.53 -1.43
CA PHE A 133 -18.40 31.70 -0.38
C PHE A 133 -19.71 31.07 -0.85
N THR A 134 -19.89 29.78 -0.60
CA THR A 134 -21.17 29.07 -0.85
C THR A 134 -21.64 28.37 0.42
N PRO A 135 -22.96 28.44 0.76
CA PRO A 135 -23.54 27.70 1.87
C PRO A 135 -23.35 26.19 1.72
N VAL A 136 -23.35 25.45 2.84
CA VAL A 136 -22.95 24.03 2.88
C VAL A 136 -23.83 23.10 2.02
N LEU A 137 -25.14 23.34 1.96
CA LEU A 137 -26.07 22.50 1.21
C LEU A 137 -26.26 22.94 -0.25
N GLN A 138 -25.53 23.95 -0.69
CA GLN A 138 -25.57 24.46 -2.05
C GLN A 138 -24.33 23.97 -2.83
N PRO A 139 -24.49 23.03 -3.79
CA PRO A 139 -23.42 22.68 -4.71
C PRO A 139 -22.96 23.91 -5.50
N SER A 140 -21.68 23.99 -5.81
CA SER A 140 -21.12 25.13 -6.52
C SER A 140 -20.01 24.73 -7.49
N ASP A 141 -19.58 25.67 -8.32
CA ASP A 141 -18.50 25.56 -9.29
C ASP A 141 -17.18 26.19 -8.83
N GLN A 142 -17.12 26.65 -7.55
CA GLN A 142 -15.99 27.39 -7.02
C GLN A 142 -14.72 26.54 -6.80
N CYS A 143 -14.83 25.22 -6.97
CA CYS A 143 -13.71 24.29 -6.76
C CYS A 143 -13.91 23.05 -7.63
N GLY A 144 -12.92 22.76 -8.50
CA GLY A 144 -12.99 21.61 -9.42
C GLY A 144 -12.51 20.29 -8.84
N HIS A 145 -11.66 20.33 -7.80
CA HIS A 145 -11.08 19.11 -7.22
C HIS A 145 -10.61 19.34 -5.77
N ASN A 146 -10.69 18.30 -4.93
CA ASN A 146 -10.29 18.34 -3.52
C ASN A 146 -10.90 19.52 -2.75
N CYS A 147 -12.22 19.70 -2.90
CA CYS A 147 -13.00 20.84 -2.40
C CYS A 147 -13.19 20.80 -0.88
N SER A 148 -13.86 21.84 -0.33
CA SER A 148 -14.03 21.95 1.12
C SER A 148 -14.98 20.91 1.69
N PHE A 149 -16.12 20.66 1.03
CA PHE A 149 -17.20 19.81 1.56
C PHE A 149 -17.14 18.40 0.99
N PRO A 150 -17.26 17.38 1.87
CA PRO A 150 -17.09 17.42 3.33
C PRO A 150 -15.60 17.33 3.74
N SER A 151 -15.32 17.52 5.03
CA SER A 151 -13.95 17.43 5.58
C SER A 151 -13.40 16.01 5.53
N GLY A 152 -12.35 15.75 4.72
CA GLY A 152 -11.75 14.44 4.60
C GLY A 152 -11.01 13.97 5.86
N HIS A 153 -10.19 14.84 6.47
CA HIS A 153 -9.51 14.56 7.75
C HIS A 153 -10.52 14.42 8.89
N GLY A 154 -11.56 15.27 8.90
CA GLY A 154 -12.67 15.13 9.84
C GLY A 154 -13.36 13.77 9.71
N ALA A 155 -13.70 13.36 8.48
CA ALA A 155 -14.32 12.06 8.21
C ALA A 155 -13.44 10.88 8.68
N MET A 156 -12.12 10.92 8.40
CA MET A 156 -11.19 9.90 8.87
C MET A 156 -11.16 9.82 10.40
N ALA A 157 -11.02 10.96 11.09
CA ALA A 157 -10.97 11.01 12.54
C ALA A 157 -12.30 10.58 13.19
N PHE A 158 -13.44 11.06 12.69
CA PHE A 158 -14.76 10.65 13.17
C PHE A 158 -15.11 9.19 12.85
N SER A 159 -14.47 8.55 11.86
CA SER A 159 -14.72 7.13 11.55
C SER A 159 -14.35 6.19 12.69
N LEU A 160 -13.48 6.62 13.61
CA LEU A 160 -13.16 5.89 14.84
C LEU A 160 -14.39 5.64 15.73
N VAL A 161 -15.51 6.35 15.52
CA VAL A 161 -16.79 6.09 16.19
C VAL A 161 -17.28 4.66 15.96
N GLY A 162 -16.88 4.02 14.84
CA GLY A 162 -17.13 2.61 14.59
C GLY A 162 -16.61 1.67 15.69
N LEU A 163 -15.49 2.01 16.32
CA LEU A 163 -14.95 1.26 17.47
C LEU A 163 -15.91 1.29 18.67
N GLY A 164 -16.75 2.31 18.80
CA GLY A 164 -17.74 2.43 19.86
C GLY A 164 -18.83 1.37 19.81
N PHE A 165 -19.00 0.66 18.69
CA PHE A 165 -19.97 -0.44 18.59
C PHE A 165 -19.43 -1.77 19.15
N LEU A 166 -18.10 -1.91 19.37
CA LEU A 166 -17.49 -3.16 19.80
C LEU A 166 -17.62 -3.50 21.29
N PRO A 167 -17.58 -2.53 22.26
CA PRO A 167 -17.57 -2.86 23.68
C PRO A 167 -18.88 -3.49 24.15
N ALA A 168 -18.75 -4.58 24.92
CA ALA A 168 -19.88 -5.30 25.48
C ALA A 168 -20.65 -4.48 26.54
N THR A 169 -19.98 -3.62 27.29
CA THR A 169 -20.60 -2.82 28.35
C THR A 169 -20.93 -1.40 27.91
N ARG A 170 -22.11 -0.89 28.35
CA ARG A 170 -22.56 0.46 28.04
C ARG A 170 -21.53 1.54 28.44
N ARG A 171 -20.90 1.40 29.60
CA ARG A 171 -19.92 2.36 30.11
C ARG A 171 -18.70 2.43 29.18
N ARG A 172 -18.14 1.29 28.79
CA ARG A 172 -17.01 1.24 27.84
C ARG A 172 -17.38 1.78 26.47
N ARG A 173 -18.59 1.46 25.98
CA ARG A 173 -19.11 2.01 24.72
C ARG A 173 -19.13 3.54 24.75
N GLN A 174 -19.65 4.13 25.83
CA GLN A 174 -19.70 5.59 26.00
C GLN A 174 -18.31 6.21 26.00
N TRP A 175 -17.35 5.60 26.72
CA TRP A 175 -15.98 6.08 26.75
C TRP A 175 -15.29 6.01 25.38
N VAL A 176 -15.40 4.89 24.69
CA VAL A 176 -14.79 4.72 23.35
C VAL A 176 -15.43 5.67 22.33
N THR A 177 -16.76 5.78 22.33
CA THR A 177 -17.46 6.72 21.45
C THR A 177 -17.11 8.17 21.79
N GLY A 178 -17.08 8.52 23.09
CA GLY A 178 -16.69 9.86 23.54
C GLY A 178 -15.27 10.22 23.15
N ALA A 179 -14.31 9.30 23.31
CA ALA A 179 -12.94 9.49 22.89
C ALA A 179 -12.82 9.68 21.37
N ALA A 180 -13.54 8.86 20.57
CA ALA A 180 -13.56 8.99 19.13
C ALA A 180 -14.17 10.32 18.67
N LEU A 181 -15.28 10.74 19.27
CA LEU A 181 -15.88 12.05 18.99
C LEU A 181 -14.96 13.19 19.43
N GLY A 182 -14.32 13.09 20.60
CA GLY A 182 -13.35 14.07 21.08
C GLY A 182 -12.16 14.23 20.14
N PHE A 183 -11.60 13.12 19.66
CA PHE A 183 -10.52 13.15 18.66
C PHE A 183 -11.00 13.75 17.35
N GLY A 184 -12.16 13.34 16.83
CA GLY A 184 -12.75 13.91 15.62
C GLY A 184 -13.00 15.42 15.74
N THR A 185 -13.49 15.90 16.91
CA THR A 185 -13.69 17.32 17.19
C THR A 185 -12.36 18.09 17.24
N LEU A 186 -11.33 17.51 17.86
CA LEU A 186 -9.99 18.09 17.86
C LEU A 186 -9.45 18.27 16.45
N VAL A 187 -9.57 17.23 15.61
CA VAL A 187 -9.16 17.32 14.19
C VAL A 187 -10.00 18.35 13.44
N ALA A 188 -11.31 18.41 13.68
CA ALA A 188 -12.19 19.43 13.08
C ALA A 188 -11.74 20.85 13.42
N LEU A 189 -11.42 21.14 14.71
CA LEU A 189 -10.89 22.43 15.15
C LEU A 189 -9.57 22.77 14.47
N VAL A 190 -8.65 21.80 14.35
CA VAL A 190 -7.39 21.98 13.61
C VAL A 190 -7.67 22.35 12.16
N ARG A 191 -8.60 21.67 11.50
CA ARG A 191 -8.92 21.93 10.09
C ARG A 191 -9.60 23.28 9.86
N ILE A 192 -10.42 23.76 10.83
CA ILE A 192 -11.00 25.09 10.80
C ILE A 192 -9.89 26.13 11.01
N GLY A 193 -9.05 25.97 12.04
CA GLY A 193 -7.95 26.88 12.35
C GLY A 193 -6.90 27.03 11.26
N GLN A 194 -6.73 25.98 10.44
CA GLN A 194 -5.85 26.01 9.24
C GLN A 194 -6.52 26.65 8.01
N GLY A 195 -7.80 27.04 8.08
CA GLY A 195 -8.56 27.53 6.93
C GLY A 195 -8.80 26.47 5.85
N GLY A 196 -8.74 25.18 6.23
CA GLY A 196 -8.92 24.06 5.33
C GLY A 196 -10.38 23.66 5.12
N HIS A 197 -11.22 23.84 6.15
CA HIS A 197 -12.64 23.44 6.13
C HIS A 197 -13.48 24.36 7.03
N PHE A 198 -14.75 24.51 6.68
CA PHE A 198 -15.73 25.20 7.53
C PHE A 198 -16.22 24.30 8.67
N LEU A 199 -16.90 24.90 9.65
CA LEU A 199 -17.54 24.17 10.75
C LEU A 199 -18.55 23.15 10.22
N SER A 200 -19.42 23.58 9.32
CA SER A 200 -20.42 22.74 8.68
C SER A 200 -19.82 21.53 7.94
N ASP A 201 -18.68 21.68 7.25
CA ASP A 201 -18.00 20.58 6.54
C ASP A 201 -17.61 19.44 7.49
N ASN A 202 -17.20 19.78 8.71
CA ASN A 202 -16.82 18.81 9.74
C ASN A 202 -18.03 18.16 10.43
N ILE A 203 -19.09 18.91 10.70
CA ILE A 203 -20.34 18.39 11.27
C ILE A 203 -20.97 17.38 10.31
N PHE A 204 -21.09 17.72 9.02
CA PHE A 204 -21.64 16.80 8.03
C PHE A 204 -20.73 15.59 7.79
N ALA A 205 -19.41 15.75 7.87
CA ALA A 205 -18.48 14.62 7.84
C ALA A 205 -18.73 13.64 9.00
N ALA A 206 -18.90 14.15 10.24
CA ALA A 206 -19.20 13.32 11.41
C ALA A 206 -20.55 12.58 11.27
N LEU A 207 -21.60 13.28 10.83
CA LEU A 207 -22.93 12.69 10.61
C LEU A 207 -22.89 11.62 9.52
N LEU A 208 -22.21 11.88 8.41
CA LEU A 208 -22.08 10.96 7.29
C LEU A 208 -21.38 9.66 7.72
N VAL A 209 -20.20 9.76 8.33
CA VAL A 209 -19.44 8.56 8.74
C VAL A 209 -20.11 7.84 9.89
N GLY A 210 -20.81 8.57 10.79
CA GLY A 210 -21.65 7.98 11.83
C GLY A 210 -22.81 7.17 11.26
N ALA A 211 -23.50 7.69 10.24
CA ALA A 211 -24.59 7.00 9.55
C ALA A 211 -24.08 5.75 8.82
N VAL A 212 -22.95 5.85 8.12
CA VAL A 212 -22.30 4.69 7.47
C VAL A 212 -21.92 3.63 8.49
N ALA A 213 -21.25 4.00 9.58
CA ALA A 213 -20.85 3.06 10.63
C ALA A 213 -22.05 2.39 11.29
N TRP A 214 -23.11 3.15 11.62
CA TRP A 214 -24.34 2.59 12.16
C TRP A 214 -25.01 1.62 11.18
N GLY A 215 -25.18 2.02 9.92
CA GLY A 215 -25.83 1.20 8.90
C GLY A 215 -25.08 -0.11 8.64
N LEU A 216 -23.75 -0.04 8.51
CA LEU A 216 -22.91 -1.22 8.32
C LEU A 216 -22.88 -2.13 9.56
N HIS A 217 -22.84 -1.56 10.77
CA HIS A 217 -22.96 -2.36 12.00
C HIS A 217 -24.28 -3.11 12.06
N ARG A 218 -25.40 -2.40 11.78
CA ARG A 218 -26.73 -2.98 11.75
C ARG A 218 -26.83 -4.13 10.74
N TRP A 219 -26.28 -3.90 9.55
CA TRP A 219 -26.36 -4.87 8.45
C TRP A 219 -25.39 -6.05 8.61
N ILE A 220 -24.12 -5.79 8.95
CA ILE A 220 -23.08 -6.84 8.99
C ILE A 220 -23.12 -7.61 10.31
N VAL A 221 -23.19 -6.88 11.44
CA VAL A 221 -23.00 -7.47 12.76
C VAL A 221 -24.33 -7.96 13.34
N GLU A 222 -25.39 -7.13 13.30
CA GLU A 222 -26.68 -7.49 13.91
C GLU A 222 -27.57 -8.35 12.99
N ALA A 223 -27.64 -8.03 11.69
CA ALA A 223 -28.53 -8.70 10.75
C ALA A 223 -27.86 -9.84 9.96
N ASP A 224 -26.62 -10.20 10.27
CA ASP A 224 -25.86 -11.23 9.56
C ASP A 224 -25.80 -11.00 8.03
N GLY A 225 -25.75 -9.73 7.60
CA GLY A 225 -25.88 -9.34 6.20
C GLY A 225 -24.82 -9.99 5.31
N LEU A 226 -23.57 -10.10 5.75
CA LEU A 226 -22.54 -10.80 5.01
C LEU A 226 -22.82 -12.30 4.90
N ASP A 227 -23.26 -12.95 5.99
CA ASP A 227 -23.61 -14.37 5.97
C ASP A 227 -24.83 -14.61 5.07
N ARG A 228 -25.82 -13.66 5.04
CA ARG A 228 -26.98 -13.74 4.16
C ARG A 228 -26.66 -13.51 2.69
N LEU A 229 -25.73 -12.60 2.36
CA LEU A 229 -25.24 -12.42 1.00
C LEU A 229 -24.46 -13.66 0.56
N TRP A 230 -23.63 -14.21 1.46
CA TRP A 230 -22.83 -15.40 1.20
C TRP A 230 -23.69 -16.65 1.03
N THR A 231 -24.87 -16.73 1.68
CA THR A 231 -25.82 -17.86 1.55
C THR A 231 -26.83 -17.71 0.43
N ARG A 232 -27.00 -16.54 -0.19
CA ARG A 232 -27.96 -16.32 -1.29
C ARG A 232 -27.40 -16.80 -2.65
N ARG A 233 -28.31 -17.08 -3.59
CA ARG A 233 -28.07 -17.76 -4.89
C ARG A 233 -26.84 -17.29 -5.69
N LEU A 234 -26.47 -16.02 -5.60
CA LEU A 234 -25.30 -15.47 -6.30
C LEU A 234 -23.99 -15.92 -5.62
N ALA A 235 -23.94 -15.84 -4.29
CA ALA A 235 -22.81 -16.35 -3.50
C ALA A 235 -22.70 -17.89 -3.61
N ARG A 236 -23.83 -18.62 -3.72
CA ARG A 236 -23.80 -20.05 -4.02
C ARG A 236 -23.25 -20.35 -5.42
N ARG A 237 -23.57 -19.55 -6.44
CA ARG A 237 -23.03 -19.75 -7.80
C ARG A 237 -21.56 -19.32 -7.90
N ILE A 238 -21.21 -18.15 -7.36
CA ILE A 238 -19.82 -17.66 -7.31
C ILE A 238 -19.02 -18.53 -6.34
N GLY A 239 -19.55 -18.80 -5.16
CA GLY A 239 -18.95 -19.71 -4.17
C GLY A 239 -18.78 -21.13 -4.71
N ALA A 240 -19.79 -21.72 -5.35
CA ALA A 240 -19.68 -23.05 -5.96
C ALA A 240 -18.73 -23.07 -7.19
N THR A 241 -18.56 -21.96 -7.88
CA THR A 241 -17.56 -21.84 -8.96
C THR A 241 -16.17 -21.61 -8.39
N LEU A 242 -16.03 -20.73 -7.39
CA LEU A 242 -14.78 -20.51 -6.66
C LEU A 242 -14.40 -21.74 -5.83
N THR A 243 -15.36 -22.41 -5.16
CA THR A 243 -15.07 -23.67 -4.43
C THR A 243 -14.65 -24.76 -5.41
N ARG A 244 -15.32 -24.92 -6.55
CA ARG A 244 -14.87 -25.86 -7.61
C ARG A 244 -13.51 -25.49 -8.19
N LEU A 245 -13.20 -24.21 -8.34
CA LEU A 245 -11.88 -23.74 -8.77
C LEU A 245 -10.84 -23.96 -7.66
N VAL A 246 -11.17 -23.62 -6.43
CA VAL A 246 -10.32 -23.85 -5.24
C VAL A 246 -10.15 -25.35 -4.99
N ASP A 247 -11.21 -26.16 -5.09
CA ASP A 247 -11.14 -27.62 -4.97
C ASP A 247 -10.33 -28.24 -6.13
N ARG A 248 -10.48 -27.75 -7.34
CA ARG A 248 -9.60 -28.13 -8.46
C ARG A 248 -8.15 -27.73 -8.21
N LEU A 249 -7.91 -26.53 -7.69
CA LEU A 249 -6.58 -26.04 -7.30
C LEU A 249 -6.05 -26.78 -6.05
N HIS A 250 -6.95 -27.17 -5.12
CA HIS A 250 -6.60 -27.93 -3.91
C HIS A 250 -6.30 -29.39 -4.22
N ASN A 251 -7.04 -29.99 -5.16
CA ASN A 251 -6.87 -31.37 -5.58
C ASN A 251 -5.79 -31.57 -6.65
N LEU A 252 -5.18 -30.47 -7.15
CA LEU A 252 -3.93 -30.58 -7.90
C LEU A 252 -2.86 -31.14 -6.96
N PRO A 253 -2.05 -32.11 -7.40
CA PRO A 253 -0.96 -32.62 -6.57
C PRO A 253 -0.06 -31.46 -6.16
N PRO A 254 0.53 -31.49 -4.93
CA PRO A 254 1.44 -30.45 -4.47
C PRO A 254 2.64 -30.41 -5.40
N SER A 255 2.59 -29.50 -6.36
CA SER A 255 3.63 -29.30 -7.35
C SER A 255 4.17 -27.86 -7.26
N PRO A 256 5.43 -27.62 -7.58
CA PRO A 256 5.97 -26.27 -7.68
C PRO A 256 5.13 -25.36 -8.59
N ALA A 257 4.55 -25.89 -9.68
CA ALA A 257 3.69 -25.17 -10.60
C ALA A 257 2.43 -24.61 -9.94
N ARG A 258 1.83 -25.35 -9.01
CA ARG A 258 0.67 -24.88 -8.22
C ARG A 258 1.05 -23.68 -7.34
N GLY A 259 2.20 -23.73 -6.66
CA GLY A 259 2.69 -22.63 -5.83
C GLY A 259 2.89 -21.37 -6.67
N TRP A 260 3.47 -21.49 -7.85
CA TRP A 260 3.68 -20.38 -8.78
C TRP A 260 2.37 -19.82 -9.33
N LEU A 261 1.40 -20.67 -9.66
CA LEU A 261 0.07 -20.22 -10.11
C LEU A 261 -0.66 -19.44 -9.03
N LEU A 262 -0.72 -19.96 -7.81
CA LEU A 262 -1.38 -19.29 -6.67
C LEU A 262 -0.66 -17.98 -6.30
N GLY A 263 0.66 -17.99 -6.29
CA GLY A 263 1.48 -16.79 -6.08
C GLY A 263 1.24 -15.73 -7.16
N GLY A 264 1.16 -16.15 -8.42
CA GLY A 264 0.85 -15.28 -9.56
C GLY A 264 -0.55 -14.65 -9.47
N LEU A 265 -1.57 -15.47 -9.20
CA LEU A 265 -2.94 -15.00 -9.01
C LEU A 265 -3.07 -14.04 -7.81
N GLY A 266 -2.42 -14.36 -6.68
CA GLY A 266 -2.40 -13.48 -5.50
C GLY A 266 -1.71 -12.16 -5.80
N THR A 267 -0.60 -12.18 -6.53
CA THR A 267 0.11 -10.97 -6.95
C THR A 267 -0.71 -10.14 -7.94
N ALA A 268 -1.35 -10.76 -8.92
CA ALA A 268 -2.22 -10.07 -9.87
C ALA A 268 -3.40 -9.38 -9.14
N ALA A 269 -4.01 -10.06 -8.17
CA ALA A 269 -5.04 -9.47 -7.32
C ALA A 269 -4.50 -8.29 -6.49
N ALA A 270 -3.31 -8.41 -5.89
CA ALA A 270 -2.68 -7.34 -5.12
C ALA A 270 -2.34 -6.12 -6.01
N ILE A 271 -1.85 -6.34 -7.23
CA ILE A 271 -1.61 -5.28 -8.23
C ILE A 271 -2.92 -4.58 -8.58
N ALA A 272 -3.99 -5.32 -8.87
CA ALA A 272 -5.29 -4.76 -9.21
C ALA A 272 -5.88 -3.94 -8.05
N ILE A 273 -5.82 -4.46 -6.82
CA ILE A 273 -6.24 -3.74 -5.61
C ILE A 273 -5.44 -2.45 -5.43
N ALA A 274 -4.12 -2.53 -5.54
CA ALA A 274 -3.26 -1.36 -5.41
C ALA A 274 -3.55 -0.32 -6.51
N ALA A 275 -3.67 -0.75 -7.77
CA ALA A 275 -3.91 0.13 -8.91
C ALA A 275 -5.25 0.88 -8.81
N VAL A 276 -6.30 0.21 -8.35
CA VAL A 276 -7.65 0.80 -8.26
C VAL A 276 -7.81 1.70 -7.05
N TRP A 277 -7.28 1.31 -5.88
CA TRP A 277 -7.62 1.97 -4.61
C TRP A 277 -6.47 2.68 -3.91
N LEU A 278 -5.20 2.31 -4.18
CA LEU A 278 -4.07 2.79 -3.41
C LEU A 278 -3.11 3.69 -4.19
N ASP A 279 -2.91 3.44 -5.48
CA ASP A 279 -1.88 4.12 -6.27
C ASP A 279 -2.08 5.63 -6.32
N ARG A 280 -3.27 6.07 -6.71
CA ARG A 280 -3.58 7.50 -6.81
C ARG A 280 -3.61 8.21 -5.46
N PRO A 281 -4.29 7.69 -4.41
CA PRO A 281 -4.26 8.30 -3.09
C PRO A 281 -2.87 8.41 -2.48
N LEU A 282 -2.04 7.37 -2.59
CA LEU A 282 -0.67 7.39 -2.08
C LEU A 282 0.22 8.38 -2.83
N ALA A 283 0.11 8.44 -4.16
CA ALA A 283 0.86 9.39 -4.97
C ALA A 283 0.52 10.85 -4.59
N LEU A 284 -0.78 11.16 -4.43
CA LEU A 284 -1.24 12.48 -4.01
C LEU A 284 -0.83 12.81 -2.56
N TYR A 285 -0.84 11.82 -1.67
CA TYR A 285 -0.38 11.97 -0.30
C TYR A 285 1.09 12.40 -0.26
N PHE A 286 1.99 11.61 -0.88
CA PHE A 286 3.42 11.92 -0.88
C PHE A 286 3.79 13.16 -1.71
N LYS A 287 2.96 13.57 -2.67
CA LYS A 287 3.13 14.85 -3.37
C LYS A 287 2.90 16.07 -2.45
N ALA A 288 2.07 15.91 -1.41
CA ALA A 288 1.74 16.97 -0.46
C ALA A 288 2.69 17.02 0.76
N GLU A 289 3.58 16.02 0.90
CA GLU A 289 4.52 15.91 2.02
C GLU A 289 5.72 16.85 1.92
N ASP A 290 6.35 17.09 3.08
CA ASP A 290 7.50 17.97 3.23
C ASP A 290 8.76 17.41 2.52
N ASP A 291 9.52 18.29 1.89
CA ASP A 291 10.79 18.00 1.23
C ASP A 291 11.82 17.29 2.14
N ARG A 292 11.76 17.49 3.46
CA ARG A 292 12.69 16.87 4.42
C ARG A 292 12.50 15.35 4.50
N LEU A 293 11.25 14.86 4.56
CA LEU A 293 10.95 13.43 4.56
C LEU A 293 11.39 12.79 3.24
N VAL A 294 11.12 13.48 2.13
CA VAL A 294 11.50 13.04 0.78
C VAL A 294 13.02 12.93 0.64
N LEU A 295 13.80 13.78 1.33
CA LEU A 295 15.27 13.76 1.28
C LEU A 295 15.84 12.42 1.83
N TRP A 296 15.32 11.92 2.95
CA TRP A 296 15.70 10.61 3.49
C TRP A 296 15.42 9.48 2.51
N PHE A 297 14.26 9.50 1.86
CA PHE A 297 13.92 8.50 0.86
C PHE A 297 14.76 8.60 -0.41
N ARG A 298 15.25 9.79 -0.78
CA ARG A 298 16.23 9.97 -1.87
C ARG A 298 17.57 9.31 -1.57
N TRP A 299 18.00 9.26 -0.32
CA TRP A 299 19.19 8.51 0.08
C TRP A 299 18.95 7.00 0.04
N ILE A 300 17.85 6.55 0.63
CA ILE A 300 17.49 5.11 0.66
C ILE A 300 17.37 4.55 -0.76
N THR A 301 16.77 5.28 -1.69
CA THR A 301 16.56 4.81 -3.06
C THR A 301 17.87 4.56 -3.83
N GLN A 302 19.01 5.14 -3.43
CA GLN A 302 20.31 4.88 -4.08
C GLN A 302 20.71 3.41 -4.00
N PHE A 303 20.35 2.72 -2.94
CA PHE A 303 20.57 1.28 -2.81
C PHE A 303 19.74 0.43 -3.78
N GLY A 304 18.73 1.03 -4.42
CA GLY A 304 17.94 0.42 -5.49
C GLY A 304 18.61 0.43 -6.86
N LEU A 305 19.72 1.17 -7.01
CA LEU A 305 20.45 1.25 -8.27
C LEU A 305 21.12 -0.10 -8.60
N GLY A 306 20.75 -0.67 -9.75
CA GLY A 306 21.24 -2.00 -10.15
C GLY A 306 22.73 -2.06 -10.45
N TRP A 307 23.29 -0.96 -10.98
CA TRP A 307 24.71 -0.94 -11.40
C TRP A 307 25.69 -1.25 -10.26
N GLY A 308 25.41 -0.75 -9.03
CA GLY A 308 26.25 -1.02 -7.87
C GLY A 308 26.31 -2.51 -7.53
N TRP A 309 25.16 -3.18 -7.54
CA TRP A 309 25.07 -4.62 -7.27
C TRP A 309 25.67 -5.45 -8.40
N LEU A 310 25.51 -5.02 -9.65
CA LEU A 310 26.13 -5.67 -10.82
C LEU A 310 27.66 -5.58 -10.75
N VAL A 311 28.21 -4.41 -10.49
CA VAL A 311 29.66 -4.22 -10.36
C VAL A 311 30.22 -5.04 -9.19
N LEU A 312 29.60 -4.96 -8.02
CA LEU A 312 30.05 -5.69 -6.84
C LEU A 312 30.04 -7.20 -7.07
N SER A 313 28.98 -7.73 -7.62
CA SER A 313 28.86 -9.16 -7.87
C SER A 313 29.76 -9.64 -9.01
N ALA A 314 29.93 -8.83 -10.07
CA ALA A 314 30.88 -9.16 -11.15
C ALA A 314 32.32 -9.18 -10.66
N VAL A 315 32.74 -8.17 -9.90
CA VAL A 315 34.09 -8.10 -9.30
C VAL A 315 34.33 -9.27 -8.36
N ALA A 316 33.37 -9.61 -7.51
CA ALA A 316 33.48 -10.76 -6.61
C ALA A 316 33.56 -12.09 -7.39
N ALA A 317 32.73 -12.29 -8.42
CA ALA A 317 32.78 -13.49 -9.25
C ALA A 317 34.13 -13.63 -9.98
N LEU A 318 34.55 -12.56 -10.66
CA LEU A 318 35.83 -12.55 -11.40
C LEU A 318 37.04 -12.68 -10.45
N GLY A 319 37.02 -12.01 -9.31
CA GLY A 319 38.09 -12.10 -8.30
C GLY A 319 38.25 -13.51 -7.77
N LEU A 320 37.17 -14.19 -7.39
CA LEU A 320 37.19 -15.58 -6.95
C LEU A 320 37.63 -16.53 -8.09
N TRP A 321 37.15 -16.29 -9.28
CA TRP A 321 37.54 -17.10 -10.44
C TRP A 321 39.01 -16.93 -10.84
N THR A 322 39.55 -15.71 -10.84
CA THR A 322 40.97 -15.44 -11.09
C THR A 322 41.87 -16.00 -9.96
N ALA A 323 41.43 -15.83 -8.69
CA ALA A 323 42.12 -16.43 -7.54
C ALA A 323 42.21 -17.96 -7.69
N SER A 324 41.19 -18.63 -8.24
CA SER A 324 41.27 -20.08 -8.47
C SER A 324 42.34 -20.52 -9.43
N ARG A 325 42.92 -19.60 -10.23
CA ARG A 325 44.00 -19.87 -11.20
C ARG A 325 45.42 -19.65 -10.62
N ALA A 326 45.52 -19.07 -9.43
CA ALA A 326 46.80 -18.81 -8.81
C ALA A 326 47.53 -20.13 -8.42
N PRO A 327 48.82 -20.27 -8.72
CA PRO A 327 49.57 -21.51 -8.45
C PRO A 327 49.54 -21.94 -6.97
N ARG A 328 49.42 -20.96 -6.05
CA ARG A 328 49.44 -21.18 -4.59
C ARG A 328 48.12 -21.78 -4.04
N VAL A 329 47.06 -21.83 -4.81
CA VAL A 329 45.73 -22.23 -4.32
C VAL A 329 45.58 -23.77 -4.26
N GLY A 330 46.33 -24.52 -5.06
CA GLY A 330 46.37 -26.00 -5.00
C GLY A 330 45.01 -26.68 -4.83
N ALA A 331 44.84 -27.45 -3.76
CA ALA A 331 43.62 -28.19 -3.45
C ALA A 331 42.37 -27.30 -3.20
N MET A 332 42.54 -26.00 -2.95
CA MET A 332 41.42 -25.08 -2.75
C MET A 332 40.81 -24.56 -4.07
N ARG A 333 41.43 -24.83 -5.23
CA ARG A 333 41.01 -24.34 -6.52
C ARG A 333 39.52 -24.61 -6.82
N GLU A 334 39.07 -25.82 -6.55
CA GLU A 334 37.69 -26.21 -6.76
C GLU A 334 36.68 -25.43 -5.88
N ARG A 335 37.09 -25.11 -4.65
CA ARG A 335 36.31 -24.26 -3.72
C ARG A 335 36.19 -22.84 -4.26
N PHE A 336 37.25 -22.22 -4.74
CA PHE A 336 37.22 -20.87 -5.30
C PHE A 336 36.32 -20.79 -6.56
N VAL A 337 36.39 -21.77 -7.46
CA VAL A 337 35.52 -21.88 -8.61
C VAL A 337 34.08 -22.04 -8.16
N ALA A 338 33.78 -22.90 -7.20
CA ALA A 338 32.46 -23.11 -6.68
C ALA A 338 31.90 -21.85 -6.00
N TRP A 339 32.72 -21.15 -5.20
CA TRP A 339 32.35 -19.89 -4.57
C TRP A 339 32.13 -18.76 -5.58
N SER A 340 32.81 -18.73 -6.73
CA SER A 340 32.60 -17.73 -7.77
C SER A 340 31.22 -17.83 -8.42
N LEU A 341 30.56 -18.99 -8.37
CA LEU A 341 29.21 -19.18 -8.89
C LEU A 341 28.14 -18.43 -8.07
N VAL A 342 28.40 -18.17 -6.78
CA VAL A 342 27.45 -17.44 -5.92
C VAL A 342 27.28 -15.99 -6.39
N PRO A 343 28.33 -15.16 -6.46
CA PRO A 343 28.18 -13.81 -7.00
C PRO A 343 27.83 -13.79 -8.49
N ALA A 344 28.21 -14.80 -9.30
CA ALA A 344 27.75 -14.91 -10.67
C ALA A 344 26.24 -15.15 -10.77
N PHE A 345 25.68 -15.96 -9.89
CA PHE A 345 24.21 -16.14 -9.80
C PHE A 345 23.50 -14.85 -9.39
N ILE A 346 24.04 -14.09 -8.40
CA ILE A 346 23.51 -12.78 -7.98
C ILE A 346 23.55 -11.81 -9.18
N PHE A 347 24.71 -11.72 -9.85
CA PHE A 347 24.89 -10.87 -11.04
C PHE A 347 23.84 -11.15 -12.11
N LEU A 348 23.68 -12.41 -12.50
CA LEU A 348 22.72 -12.81 -13.52
C LEU A 348 21.27 -12.60 -13.08
N SER A 349 20.98 -12.80 -11.80
CA SER A 349 19.64 -12.54 -11.24
C SER A 349 19.25 -11.06 -11.36
N VAL A 350 20.15 -10.15 -10.98
CA VAL A 350 19.90 -8.70 -11.09
C VAL A 350 19.86 -8.26 -12.55
N LEU A 351 20.81 -8.70 -13.37
CA LEU A 351 20.89 -8.33 -14.79
C LEU A 351 19.65 -8.77 -15.56
N LEU A 352 19.28 -10.06 -15.49
CA LEU A 352 18.17 -10.61 -16.26
C LEU A 352 16.83 -10.06 -15.76
N SER A 353 16.65 -9.89 -14.46
CA SER A 353 15.44 -9.27 -13.92
C SER A 353 15.30 -7.82 -14.38
N GLY A 354 16.39 -7.05 -14.41
CA GLY A 354 16.41 -5.69 -14.94
C GLY A 354 16.04 -5.64 -16.42
N LEU A 355 16.63 -6.49 -17.25
CA LEU A 355 16.31 -6.58 -18.69
C LEU A 355 14.83 -6.94 -18.92
N VAL A 356 14.30 -7.93 -18.21
CA VAL A 356 12.88 -8.30 -18.30
C VAL A 356 11.99 -7.10 -17.86
N ALA A 357 12.35 -6.41 -16.78
CA ALA A 357 11.61 -5.24 -16.34
C ALA A 357 11.61 -4.13 -17.41
N ASP A 358 12.73 -3.87 -18.07
CA ASP A 358 12.81 -2.84 -19.12
C ASP A 358 11.98 -3.21 -20.36
N ILE A 359 11.95 -4.48 -20.75
CA ILE A 359 11.05 -4.97 -21.81
C ILE A 359 9.59 -4.74 -21.41
N VAL A 360 9.22 -5.11 -20.17
CA VAL A 360 7.85 -4.95 -19.67
C VAL A 360 7.43 -3.49 -19.60
N LYS A 361 8.35 -2.56 -19.23
CA LYS A 361 8.08 -1.11 -19.25
C LYS A 361 7.67 -0.63 -20.64
N ILE A 362 8.42 -1.04 -21.66
CA ILE A 362 8.15 -0.65 -23.05
C ILE A 362 6.80 -1.21 -23.51
N LEU A 363 6.48 -2.45 -23.16
CA LEU A 363 5.25 -3.12 -23.59
C LEU A 363 3.99 -2.56 -22.91
N ILE A 364 4.09 -2.21 -21.62
CA ILE A 364 2.93 -1.75 -20.84
C ILE A 364 2.72 -0.25 -21.02
N GLY A 365 3.78 0.56 -21.05
CA GLY A 365 3.70 1.99 -21.29
C GLY A 365 2.88 2.72 -20.23
N ARG A 366 3.09 2.43 -18.93
CA ARG A 366 2.34 3.07 -17.83
C ARG A 366 2.86 4.46 -17.52
N THR A 367 1.98 5.45 -17.44
CA THR A 367 2.32 6.82 -17.04
C THR A 367 2.88 6.89 -15.62
N ARG A 368 3.89 7.74 -15.38
CA ARG A 368 4.47 7.96 -14.04
C ARG A 368 3.64 8.92 -13.20
N PRO A 369 3.75 8.89 -11.86
CA PRO A 369 3.06 9.84 -10.97
C PRO A 369 3.26 11.32 -11.34
N LYS A 370 4.39 11.70 -11.93
CA LYS A 370 4.64 13.07 -12.38
C LYS A 370 3.63 13.56 -13.44
N LEU A 371 3.16 12.69 -14.33
CA LEU A 371 2.14 13.03 -15.32
C LEU A 371 0.75 13.14 -14.66
N LEU A 372 0.45 12.30 -13.67
CA LEU A 372 -0.76 12.47 -12.85
C LEU A 372 -0.82 13.86 -12.19
N PHE A 373 0.34 14.43 -11.80
CA PHE A 373 0.40 15.76 -11.18
C PHE A 373 0.38 16.92 -12.19
N ALA A 374 0.83 16.67 -13.42
CA ALA A 374 0.94 17.70 -14.46
C ALA A 374 -0.40 17.89 -15.19
N ASP A 375 -1.00 16.81 -15.66
CA ASP A 375 -2.16 16.82 -16.55
C ASP A 375 -3.28 15.86 -16.14
N GLY A 376 -3.12 15.15 -15.01
CA GLY A 376 -4.10 14.17 -14.51
C GLY A 376 -3.97 12.77 -15.13
N SER A 377 -2.99 12.53 -16.02
CA SER A 377 -2.81 11.26 -16.73
C SER A 377 -2.53 10.11 -15.76
N PHE A 378 -3.32 9.05 -15.87
CA PHE A 378 -3.21 7.82 -15.08
C PHE A 378 -3.56 6.61 -15.95
N ASP A 379 -2.78 6.44 -17.02
CA ASP A 379 -3.15 5.57 -18.14
C ASP A 379 -2.11 4.48 -18.40
N LEU A 380 -2.56 3.45 -19.12
CA LEU A 380 -1.72 2.45 -19.78
C LEU A 380 -1.75 2.75 -21.28
N THR A 381 -0.64 3.24 -21.84
CA THR A 381 -0.58 3.65 -23.25
C THR A 381 -0.18 2.51 -24.19
N GLY A 382 0.16 1.34 -23.63
CA GLY A 382 0.71 0.24 -24.42
C GLY A 382 2.17 0.50 -24.83
N LEU A 383 2.56 0.04 -25.97
CA LEU A 383 3.93 0.13 -26.46
C LEU A 383 4.43 1.58 -26.45
N SER A 384 5.39 1.90 -25.58
CA SER A 384 5.92 3.25 -25.42
C SER A 384 7.42 3.27 -25.17
N PHE A 385 8.13 4.09 -25.95
CA PHE A 385 9.57 4.35 -25.79
C PHE A 385 9.87 5.62 -24.98
N ARG A 386 8.83 6.29 -24.45
CA ARG A 386 8.99 7.50 -23.64
C ARG A 386 9.22 7.14 -22.19
N SER A 387 10.28 7.65 -21.57
CA SER A 387 10.62 7.38 -20.16
C SER A 387 9.54 7.80 -19.15
N ASP A 388 8.68 8.75 -19.52
CA ASP A 388 7.54 9.21 -18.72
C ASP A 388 6.43 8.15 -18.58
N HIS A 389 6.42 7.19 -19.51
CA HIS A 389 5.49 6.06 -19.56
C HIS A 389 6.12 4.76 -19.05
N TRP A 390 7.27 4.81 -18.39
CA TRP A 390 7.97 3.63 -17.87
C TRP A 390 7.80 3.49 -16.36
N SER A 391 6.53 3.62 -15.88
CA SER A 391 6.25 3.46 -14.46
C SER A 391 6.25 1.99 -14.04
N PHE A 392 5.58 1.11 -14.79
CA PHE A 392 5.46 -0.31 -14.45
C PHE A 392 6.39 -1.20 -15.30
N PRO A 393 7.16 -2.07 -14.66
CA PRO A 393 7.44 -2.20 -13.21
C PRO A 393 8.57 -1.26 -12.75
N SER A 394 8.71 -1.09 -11.42
CA SER A 394 9.77 -0.26 -10.83
C SER A 394 11.15 -0.92 -10.96
N GLY A 395 12.08 -0.30 -11.69
CA GLY A 395 13.43 -0.84 -11.91
C GLY A 395 14.25 -0.96 -10.64
N HIS A 396 14.20 0.02 -9.72
CA HIS A 396 14.91 -0.03 -8.43
C HIS A 396 14.44 -1.20 -7.58
N VAL A 397 13.12 -1.41 -7.50
CA VAL A 397 12.54 -2.52 -6.73
C VAL A 397 12.88 -3.86 -7.40
N THR A 398 12.86 -3.93 -8.75
CA THR A 398 13.26 -5.15 -9.47
C THR A 398 14.69 -5.57 -9.12
N ASN A 399 15.64 -4.64 -9.13
CA ASN A 399 17.04 -4.93 -8.85
C ASN A 399 17.24 -5.47 -7.42
N VAL A 400 16.65 -4.79 -6.42
CA VAL A 400 16.79 -5.20 -5.01
C VAL A 400 15.99 -6.46 -4.72
N ALA A 401 14.83 -6.64 -5.34
CA ALA A 401 14.05 -7.87 -5.19
C ALA A 401 14.75 -9.08 -5.81
N ALA A 402 15.46 -8.91 -6.94
CA ALA A 402 16.28 -9.96 -7.53
C ALA A 402 17.46 -10.33 -6.63
N LEU A 403 18.16 -9.33 -6.08
CA LEU A 403 19.20 -9.55 -5.07
C LEU A 403 18.64 -10.29 -3.84
N ALA A 404 17.53 -9.80 -3.28
CA ALA A 404 16.88 -10.41 -2.12
C ALA A 404 16.40 -11.84 -2.38
N ALA A 405 15.83 -12.10 -3.56
CA ALA A 405 15.44 -13.44 -3.97
C ALA A 405 16.65 -14.38 -4.08
N ALA A 406 17.73 -13.92 -4.72
CA ALA A 406 18.96 -14.69 -4.82
C ALA A 406 19.54 -14.99 -3.42
N LEU A 407 19.62 -14.00 -2.55
CA LEU A 407 20.09 -14.16 -1.17
C LEU A 407 19.16 -15.09 -0.36
N THR A 408 17.84 -15.00 -0.53
CA THR A 408 16.90 -15.92 0.14
C THR A 408 17.09 -17.36 -0.30
N MET A 409 17.40 -17.58 -1.57
CA MET A 409 17.68 -18.93 -2.10
C MET A 409 19.02 -19.48 -1.61
N LEU A 410 19.96 -18.60 -1.25
CA LEU A 410 21.29 -18.96 -0.73
C LEU A 410 21.31 -19.04 0.80
N TRP A 411 20.65 -18.10 1.48
CA TRP A 411 20.59 -17.99 2.96
C TRP A 411 19.19 -17.68 3.47
N PRO A 412 18.26 -18.67 3.47
CA PRO A 412 16.83 -18.47 3.75
C PRO A 412 16.55 -17.96 5.18
N ARG A 413 17.47 -18.16 6.13
CA ARG A 413 17.31 -17.72 7.53
C ARG A 413 17.12 -16.21 7.68
N HIS A 414 17.52 -15.40 6.72
CA HIS A 414 17.46 -13.93 6.76
C HIS A 414 16.35 -13.35 5.86
N VAL A 415 15.39 -14.16 5.44
CA VAL A 415 14.31 -13.75 4.51
C VAL A 415 13.57 -12.50 4.97
N ALA A 416 13.33 -12.36 6.29
CA ALA A 416 12.65 -11.19 6.84
C ALA A 416 13.45 -9.88 6.62
N ALA A 417 14.79 -9.93 6.80
CA ALA A 417 15.66 -8.78 6.56
C ALA A 417 15.69 -8.41 5.07
N TYR A 418 15.73 -9.40 4.18
CA TYR A 418 15.71 -9.16 2.74
C TYR A 418 14.37 -8.58 2.29
N ALA A 419 13.25 -9.09 2.82
CA ALA A 419 11.92 -8.57 2.54
C ALA A 419 11.76 -7.13 3.06
N LEU A 420 12.26 -6.83 4.26
CA LEU A 420 12.27 -5.47 4.80
C LEU A 420 13.09 -4.51 3.91
N PHE A 421 14.23 -4.94 3.42
CA PHE A 421 15.06 -4.14 2.52
C PHE A 421 14.32 -3.83 1.21
N VAL A 422 13.66 -4.81 0.59
CA VAL A 422 12.81 -4.60 -0.59
C VAL A 422 11.66 -3.63 -0.29
N ALA A 423 11.00 -3.79 0.86
CA ALA A 423 9.90 -2.92 1.29
C ALA A 423 10.36 -1.46 1.50
N LEU A 424 11.53 -1.23 2.07
CA LEU A 424 12.11 0.10 2.25
C LEU A 424 12.42 0.78 0.90
N ILE A 425 12.98 0.04 -0.05
CA ILE A 425 13.19 0.56 -1.40
C ILE A 425 11.85 0.83 -2.10
N ALA A 426 10.87 -0.07 -2.00
CA ALA A 426 9.53 0.13 -2.57
C ALA A 426 8.89 1.42 -2.00
N LEU A 427 8.91 1.58 -0.68
CA LEU A 427 8.41 2.78 0.00
C LEU A 427 9.15 4.04 -0.47
N SER A 428 10.47 3.98 -0.62
CA SER A 428 11.25 5.12 -1.12
C SER A 428 10.83 5.55 -2.53
N ARG A 429 10.45 4.60 -3.41
CA ARG A 429 9.99 4.91 -4.77
C ARG A 429 8.61 5.54 -4.80
N ILE A 430 7.74 5.14 -3.88
CA ILE A 430 6.40 5.72 -3.70
C ILE A 430 6.52 7.11 -3.08
N ALA A 431 7.30 7.25 -2.01
CA ALA A 431 7.49 8.50 -1.28
C ALA A 431 8.19 9.58 -2.15
N THR A 432 9.12 9.19 -3.01
CA THR A 432 9.73 10.10 -4.00
C THR A 432 8.87 10.32 -5.24
N THR A 433 7.63 9.83 -5.26
CA THR A 433 6.66 9.98 -6.35
C THR A 433 7.17 9.54 -7.74
N GLN A 434 8.06 8.54 -7.77
CA GLN A 434 8.63 8.02 -9.01
C GLN A 434 7.85 6.83 -9.58
N HIS A 435 7.17 6.08 -8.69
CA HIS A 435 6.41 4.88 -9.04
C HIS A 435 5.17 4.76 -8.15
N PHE A 436 4.17 4.06 -8.62
CA PHE A 436 2.99 3.66 -7.86
C PHE A 436 3.27 2.40 -7.02
N LEU A 437 2.42 2.11 -6.04
CA LEU A 437 2.53 0.91 -5.20
C LEU A 437 2.43 -0.37 -6.04
N SER A 438 1.48 -0.44 -6.97
CA SER A 438 1.30 -1.58 -7.86
C SER A 438 2.52 -1.85 -8.74
N ASP A 439 3.29 -0.81 -9.15
CA ASP A 439 4.55 -0.94 -9.89
C ASP A 439 5.61 -1.67 -9.09
N THR A 440 5.64 -1.45 -7.77
CA THR A 440 6.60 -2.07 -6.85
C THR A 440 6.26 -3.53 -6.57
N ILE A 441 4.97 -3.85 -6.43
CA ILE A 441 4.49 -5.23 -6.26
C ILE A 441 4.81 -6.06 -7.49
N GLY A 442 4.50 -5.54 -8.69
CA GLY A 442 4.81 -6.20 -9.96
C GLY A 442 6.31 -6.41 -10.17
N ALA A 443 7.12 -5.41 -9.80
CA ALA A 443 8.58 -5.47 -9.86
C ALA A 443 9.16 -6.60 -9.00
N ALA A 444 8.70 -6.72 -7.75
CA ALA A 444 9.14 -7.77 -6.83
C ALA A 444 8.78 -9.17 -7.36
N PHE A 445 7.58 -9.33 -7.89
CA PHE A 445 7.13 -10.60 -8.45
C PHE A 445 7.95 -11.03 -9.67
N ILE A 446 8.16 -10.12 -10.63
CA ILE A 446 9.00 -10.39 -11.83
C ILE A 446 10.41 -10.83 -11.41
N ALA A 447 11.01 -10.12 -10.46
CA ALA A 447 12.35 -10.44 -9.97
C ALA A 447 12.42 -11.84 -9.33
N VAL A 448 11.43 -12.20 -8.51
CA VAL A 448 11.34 -13.53 -7.89
C VAL A 448 11.19 -14.62 -8.96
N LEU A 449 10.32 -14.42 -9.96
CA LEU A 449 10.13 -15.38 -11.05
C LEU A 449 11.41 -15.61 -11.85
N VAL A 450 12.07 -14.52 -12.28
CA VAL A 450 13.30 -14.61 -13.08
C VAL A 450 14.40 -15.29 -12.29
N THR A 451 14.58 -14.92 -11.02
CA THR A 451 15.62 -15.51 -10.14
C THR A 451 15.35 -17.00 -9.89
N ALA A 452 14.09 -17.39 -9.66
CA ALA A 452 13.72 -18.79 -9.46
C ALA A 452 13.93 -19.62 -10.74
N TYR A 453 13.57 -19.06 -11.90
CA TYR A 453 13.86 -19.69 -13.18
C TYR A 453 15.37 -19.90 -13.37
N LEU A 454 16.16 -18.84 -13.13
CA LEU A 454 17.61 -18.91 -13.23
C LEU A 454 18.20 -19.97 -12.29
N ARG A 455 17.71 -20.06 -11.04
CA ARG A 455 18.11 -21.15 -10.12
C ARG A 455 17.83 -22.53 -10.72
N SER A 456 16.67 -22.71 -11.37
CA SER A 456 16.35 -23.99 -12.00
C SER A 456 17.30 -24.33 -13.15
N VAL A 457 17.73 -23.33 -13.92
CA VAL A 457 18.72 -23.48 -14.99
C VAL A 457 20.08 -23.90 -14.40
N PHE A 458 20.56 -23.21 -13.37
CA PHE A 458 21.81 -23.58 -12.68
C PHE A 458 21.76 -25.01 -12.16
N THR A 459 20.68 -25.40 -11.48
CA THR A 459 20.52 -26.77 -10.95
C THR A 459 20.51 -27.81 -12.07
N ARG A 460 19.78 -27.58 -13.16
CA ARG A 460 19.74 -28.51 -14.31
C ARG A 460 21.08 -28.61 -15.04
N SER A 461 21.88 -27.55 -15.03
CA SER A 461 23.21 -27.52 -15.63
C SER A 461 24.28 -28.17 -14.74
N GLY A 462 23.90 -28.73 -13.59
CA GLY A 462 24.82 -29.38 -12.65
C GLY A 462 25.60 -28.43 -11.75
N PHE A 463 25.24 -27.13 -11.75
CA PHE A 463 25.78 -26.16 -10.80
C PHE A 463 24.93 -26.20 -9.53
N ALA A 464 25.36 -27.01 -8.54
CA ALA A 464 24.72 -27.01 -7.23
C ALA A 464 25.05 -25.71 -6.49
N LEU A 465 24.13 -24.74 -6.53
CA LEU A 465 24.16 -23.57 -5.66
C LEU A 465 23.77 -24.04 -4.24
N ALA A 466 24.79 -24.36 -3.44
CA ALA A 466 24.73 -24.59 -1.98
C ALA A 466 23.59 -25.49 -1.46
N ASP A 467 23.95 -26.63 -0.93
CA ASP A 467 23.11 -27.41 -0.02
C ASP A 467 23.40 -26.94 1.41
N LEU A 468 22.49 -26.15 1.99
CA LEU A 468 22.59 -25.63 3.36
C LEU A 468 22.14 -26.69 4.37
N LYS A 469 22.89 -27.76 4.51
CA LYS A 469 22.82 -28.62 5.70
C LYS A 469 23.74 -28.01 6.77
N ALA A 470 23.17 -27.67 7.91
CA ALA A 470 23.88 -27.20 9.11
C ALA A 470 24.51 -25.79 9.05
N GLY A 471 23.92 -24.82 8.36
CA GLY A 471 24.35 -23.41 8.46
C GLY A 471 25.69 -23.06 7.80
N VAL A 472 26.33 -24.00 7.14
CA VAL A 472 27.59 -23.82 6.40
C VAL A 472 27.32 -23.98 4.91
N LEU A 473 27.78 -23.01 4.11
CA LEU A 473 27.64 -23.04 2.65
C LEU A 473 28.54 -24.19 2.12
N GLN A 474 27.96 -25.35 1.88
CA GLN A 474 28.65 -26.44 1.20
C GLN A 474 28.40 -26.36 -0.28
N VAL A 475 29.29 -25.74 -1.02
CA VAL A 475 29.28 -25.81 -2.48
C VAL A 475 29.89 -27.16 -2.85
N ARG A 476 29.05 -28.12 -3.24
CA ARG A 476 29.52 -29.42 -3.76
C ARG A 476 29.84 -29.24 -5.24
N PRO A 477 31.08 -29.42 -5.67
CA PRO A 477 31.37 -29.59 -7.07
C PRO A 477 30.73 -30.91 -7.53
N THR A 478 29.71 -30.84 -8.37
CA THR A 478 29.22 -32.03 -9.04
C THR A 478 30.27 -32.48 -10.04
N VAL A 479 30.71 -33.72 -9.97
CA VAL A 479 31.78 -34.36 -10.77
C VAL A 479 31.50 -34.25 -12.29
N SER A 480 30.33 -33.84 -12.72
CA SER A 480 29.93 -33.87 -14.12
C SER A 480 30.32 -32.63 -14.95
N TRP A 481 30.74 -31.52 -14.35
CA TRP A 481 31.03 -30.32 -15.16
C TRP A 481 32.38 -30.35 -15.86
N ARG A 482 33.37 -31.08 -15.33
CA ARG A 482 34.68 -31.30 -15.96
C ARG A 482 34.47 -32.00 -17.32
N HIS A 483 33.57 -32.97 -17.43
CA HIS A 483 33.33 -33.71 -18.67
C HIS A 483 32.54 -32.86 -19.70
N ARG A 484 31.70 -31.94 -19.30
CA ARG A 484 30.86 -31.16 -20.24
C ARG A 484 31.54 -29.89 -20.77
N LEU A 485 32.42 -29.26 -20.03
CA LEU A 485 33.14 -28.05 -20.49
C LEU A 485 34.53 -28.36 -21.06
N LEU A 486 35.13 -29.49 -20.73
CA LEU A 486 36.45 -29.88 -21.20
C LEU A 486 36.44 -31.12 -22.10
N GLY A 487 35.29 -31.81 -22.21
CA GLY A 487 35.20 -33.07 -22.98
C GLY A 487 35.33 -32.95 -24.47
N ASN A 488 35.29 -31.72 -25.06
CA ASN A 488 35.47 -31.52 -26.51
C ASN A 488 36.85 -31.00 -26.89
N LEU A 489 37.82 -30.98 -25.99
CA LEU A 489 39.17 -30.45 -26.27
C LEU A 489 40.34 -31.42 -25.92
N ALA A 490 40.07 -32.65 -25.56
CA ALA A 490 41.11 -33.65 -25.38
C ALA A 490 41.17 -34.57 -26.60
N PRO A 491 42.26 -34.62 -27.39
CA PRO A 491 42.41 -35.62 -28.42
C PRO A 491 42.58 -36.99 -27.77
N ASP A 492 41.88 -37.97 -28.31
CA ASP A 492 42.08 -39.39 -28.01
C ASP A 492 43.58 -39.75 -28.11
N ARG A 493 44.20 -40.02 -26.98
CA ARG A 493 45.46 -40.76 -26.98
C ARG A 493 45.12 -42.24 -26.81
N HIS A 494 45.06 -42.91 -27.91
CA HIS A 494 45.27 -44.34 -27.97
C HIS A 494 46.69 -44.64 -27.44
N THR A 495 46.78 -45.51 -26.49
CA THR A 495 47.99 -46.25 -26.15
C THR A 495 47.68 -47.73 -26.17
N PRO A 496 48.62 -48.55 -26.68
CA PRO A 496 48.45 -49.93 -27.11
C PRO A 496 48.21 -50.91 -25.96
#